data_6bf0e3405a28f1184f264fd7bfcecc9c
#
_entry.id   6bf0e3405a28f1184f264fd7bfcecc9c
#
_cell.length_a   1.000
_cell.length_b   1.000
_cell.length_c   1.000
_cell.angle_alpha   90.00
_cell.angle_beta   90.00
_cell.angle_gamma   90.00
#
_symmetry.space_group_name_H-M   'P 1'
#
loop_
_entity.id
_entity.type
_entity.pdbx_description
1 polymer ?
#
loop_
_entity_poly.entity_id
_entity_poly.type
_entity_poly.pdbx_seq_one_letter_code
_entity_poly.pdbx_strand_id
1 'polypeptide(L)'
;MSKGKAGIVRYLITLGAVVVAGLVLASMFREYLFQPWTRDGHVRAQIIKITPRVSGPIVELPVHDNQRVAKGDLLFSIDPRTYILAVEQAEAKLKQAQASELVKADQAKRARDLSRKDKGAISEQALVRKENDLLVAQADVDVADANLHTAKLDLEFTEVRAPVDGYVTNLLLRYGSQTVANQPALALIDSNSFWVHGYFKETQIENIRPDNKVVIKLMTWPDAPLEGVVESIGWGIAQQDGEPAADLLPAINPSFDWIRLAQRIPVRIRLTTVPAEVELRVGTTASVFVMTDAEAAR
;
A
#
# COMPACT_ATOMS: atom_id res chain seq x y z
N MET A 1 59.85 43.35 42.83
CA MET A 1 59.38 41.92 42.85
C MET A 1 57.95 41.75 42.31
N SER A 2 57.53 42.38 41.19
CA SER A 2 56.09 42.30 40.69
C SER A 2 55.94 41.77 39.29
N LYS A 3 56.97 41.65 38.47
CA LYS A 3 56.86 41.19 37.07
C LYS A 3 56.68 39.67 36.91
N GLY A 4 57.05 38.85 37.91
CA GLY A 4 56.89 37.37 37.79
C GLY A 4 55.44 36.88 37.99
N LYS A 5 54.68 37.56 38.88
CA LYS A 5 53.26 37.13 39.10
C LYS A 5 52.33 37.42 37.98
N ALA A 6 52.52 38.48 37.18
CA ALA A 6 51.74 38.80 36.01
C ALA A 6 51.98 37.82 34.85
N GLY A 7 53.18 37.23 34.72
CA GLY A 7 53.46 36.17 33.73
C GLY A 7 52.76 34.88 34.09
N ILE A 8 52.80 34.44 35.31
CA ILE A 8 52.14 33.20 35.77
C ILE A 8 50.61 33.29 35.60
N VAL A 9 50.00 34.44 35.90
CA VAL A 9 48.53 34.64 35.70
C VAL A 9 48.16 34.56 34.19
N ARG A 10 48.97 35.12 33.30
CA ARG A 10 48.76 35.00 31.86
C ARG A 10 48.82 33.53 31.39
N TYR A 11 49.81 32.77 31.88
CA TYR A 11 49.91 31.35 31.52
C TYR A 11 48.76 30.53 32.09
N LEU A 12 48.27 30.84 33.29
CA LEU A 12 47.08 30.18 33.88
C LEU A 12 45.81 30.49 33.10
N ILE A 13 45.61 31.73 32.62
CA ILE A 13 44.47 32.13 31.81
C ILE A 13 44.51 31.43 30.45
N THR A 14 45.69 31.40 29.81
CA THR A 14 45.83 30.72 28.50
C THR A 14 45.64 29.21 28.65
N LEU A 15 46.18 28.59 29.70
CA LEU A 15 45.96 27.18 29.99
C LEU A 15 44.47 26.88 30.24
N GLY A 16 43.77 27.72 31.01
CA GLY A 16 42.34 27.62 31.26
C GLY A 16 41.54 27.74 29.97
N ALA A 17 41.86 28.69 29.09
CA ALA A 17 41.20 28.85 27.79
C ALA A 17 41.42 27.64 26.87
N VAL A 18 42.63 27.06 26.85
CA VAL A 18 42.94 25.86 26.07
C VAL A 18 42.15 24.64 26.58
N VAL A 19 42.05 24.48 27.92
CA VAL A 19 41.27 23.40 28.52
C VAL A 19 39.78 23.55 28.18
N VAL A 20 39.23 24.76 28.32
CA VAL A 20 37.81 25.02 27.93
C VAL A 20 37.59 24.78 26.45
N ALA A 21 38.46 25.26 25.56
CA ALA A 21 38.39 25.01 24.15
C ALA A 21 38.47 23.49 23.82
N GLY A 22 39.36 22.76 24.51
CA GLY A 22 39.50 21.31 24.41
C GLY A 22 38.23 20.56 24.84
N LEU A 23 37.60 21.00 25.95
CA LEU A 23 36.33 20.41 26.42
C LEU A 23 35.17 20.70 25.47
N VAL A 24 35.08 21.92 24.92
CA VAL A 24 34.07 22.27 23.92
C VAL A 24 34.26 21.46 22.63
N LEU A 25 35.51 21.37 22.15
CA LEU A 25 35.84 20.54 20.99
C LEU A 25 35.52 19.05 21.24
N ALA A 26 35.86 18.53 22.39
CA ALA A 26 35.56 17.14 22.76
C ALA A 26 34.06 16.88 22.86
N SER A 27 33.27 17.83 23.39
CA SER A 27 31.81 17.69 23.42
C SER A 27 31.17 17.71 22.02
N MET A 28 31.59 18.65 21.16
CA MET A 28 31.12 18.72 19.76
C MET A 28 31.51 17.47 18.95
N PHE A 29 32.74 16.97 19.17
CA PHE A 29 33.22 15.77 18.48
C PHE A 29 32.50 14.51 18.94
N ARG A 30 32.15 14.44 20.21
CA ARG A 30 31.36 13.35 20.79
C ARG A 30 29.94 13.32 20.20
N GLU A 31 29.27 14.45 20.13
CA GLU A 31 27.93 14.54 19.49
C GLU A 31 27.99 14.08 18.00
N TYR A 32 28.95 14.59 17.24
CA TYR A 32 29.11 14.26 15.83
C TYR A 32 29.42 12.78 15.57
N LEU A 33 30.17 12.11 16.44
CA LEU A 33 30.53 10.69 16.28
C LEU A 33 29.46 9.72 16.75
N PHE A 34 28.64 10.10 17.73
CA PHE A 34 27.69 9.18 18.37
C PHE A 34 26.26 9.34 17.90
N GLN A 35 25.92 10.43 17.21
CA GLN A 35 24.59 10.58 16.61
C GLN A 35 24.45 9.69 15.38
N PRO A 36 23.44 8.80 15.34
CA PRO A 36 23.17 8.03 14.14
C PRO A 36 22.65 8.94 13.03
N TRP A 37 23.39 9.01 11.94
CA TRP A 37 22.97 9.74 10.76
C TRP A 37 23.30 8.99 9.48
N THR A 38 22.52 9.23 8.43
CA THR A 38 22.75 8.67 7.12
C THR A 38 22.36 9.65 6.01
N ARG A 39 23.08 9.59 4.89
CA ARG A 39 22.69 10.26 3.64
C ARG A 39 21.91 9.36 2.69
N ASP A 40 21.78 8.09 3.06
CA ASP A 40 21.11 7.07 2.29
C ASP A 40 19.68 6.91 2.82
N GLY A 41 18.92 7.99 2.75
CA GLY A 41 17.49 8.01 3.03
C GLY A 41 16.70 8.12 1.73
N HIS A 42 15.60 7.38 1.61
CA HIS A 42 14.72 7.45 0.44
C HIS A 42 13.27 7.64 0.85
N VAL A 43 12.62 8.60 0.22
CA VAL A 43 11.18 8.79 0.36
C VAL A 43 10.46 7.63 -0.33
N ARG A 44 9.53 7.03 0.37
CA ARG A 44 8.68 5.93 -0.09
C ARG A 44 7.21 6.29 0.13
N ALA A 45 6.35 5.68 -0.64
CA ALA A 45 4.90 5.71 -0.44
C ALA A 45 4.31 4.37 -0.87
N GLN A 46 3.06 4.15 -0.51
CA GLN A 46 2.32 2.99 -0.96
C GLN A 46 1.95 3.15 -2.44
N ILE A 47 2.37 2.20 -3.25
CA ILE A 47 2.06 2.17 -4.68
C ILE A 47 0.99 1.12 -4.90
N ILE A 48 -0.19 1.57 -5.30
CA ILE A 48 -1.33 0.71 -5.58
C ILE A 48 -1.35 0.42 -7.07
N LYS A 49 -1.21 -0.84 -7.43
CA LYS A 49 -1.36 -1.29 -8.81
C LYS A 49 -2.84 -1.41 -9.13
N ILE A 50 -3.34 -0.55 -9.99
CA ILE A 50 -4.73 -0.57 -10.44
C ILE A 50 -4.88 -1.68 -11.47
N THR A 51 -5.70 -2.66 -11.11
CA THR A 51 -5.89 -3.89 -11.86
C THR A 51 -7.37 -4.03 -12.19
N PRO A 52 -7.79 -3.97 -13.46
CA PRO A 52 -9.18 -4.16 -13.85
C PRO A 52 -9.63 -5.59 -13.57
N ARG A 53 -10.90 -5.76 -13.21
CA ARG A 53 -11.48 -7.08 -12.94
C ARG A 53 -12.08 -7.70 -14.19
N VAL A 54 -12.33 -6.89 -15.21
CA VAL A 54 -12.92 -7.29 -16.49
C VAL A 54 -12.02 -6.88 -17.65
N SER A 55 -12.15 -7.54 -18.79
CA SER A 55 -11.31 -7.32 -19.97
C SER A 55 -12.08 -6.57 -21.04
N GLY A 56 -11.42 -5.71 -21.80
CA GLY A 56 -12.02 -5.01 -22.94
C GLY A 56 -11.19 -3.82 -23.42
N PRO A 57 -11.57 -3.19 -24.52
CA PRO A 57 -10.92 -1.97 -24.98
C PRO A 57 -11.32 -0.76 -24.11
N ILE A 58 -10.38 0.16 -23.94
CA ILE A 58 -10.63 1.42 -23.24
C ILE A 58 -11.40 2.37 -24.16
N VAL A 59 -12.53 2.86 -23.68
CA VAL A 59 -13.39 3.81 -24.39
C VAL A 59 -13.36 5.22 -23.78
N GLU A 60 -12.86 5.36 -22.56
CA GLU A 60 -12.71 6.64 -21.90
C GLU A 60 -11.47 6.61 -21.00
N LEU A 61 -10.64 7.67 -21.05
CA LEU A 61 -9.43 7.82 -20.26
C LEU A 61 -9.29 9.31 -19.88
N PRO A 62 -9.99 9.77 -18.83
CA PRO A 62 -10.02 11.19 -18.45
C PRO A 62 -8.74 11.64 -17.74
N VAL A 63 -7.90 10.71 -17.26
CA VAL A 63 -6.70 11.00 -16.49
C VAL A 63 -5.43 11.05 -17.34
N HIS A 64 -4.45 11.82 -16.85
CA HIS A 64 -3.13 11.97 -17.45
C HIS A 64 -2.05 11.47 -16.50
N ASP A 65 -0.86 11.18 -17.03
CA ASP A 65 0.27 10.78 -16.20
C ASP A 65 0.68 11.91 -15.26
N ASN A 66 1.01 11.57 -14.01
CA ASN A 66 1.33 12.50 -12.92
C ASN A 66 0.17 13.41 -12.46
N GLN A 67 -1.06 13.13 -12.86
CA GLN A 67 -2.24 13.86 -12.40
C GLN A 67 -2.61 13.43 -10.97
N ARG A 68 -2.99 14.42 -10.16
CA ARG A 68 -3.62 14.18 -8.86
C ARG A 68 -5.07 13.78 -9.07
N VAL A 69 -5.49 12.73 -8.36
CA VAL A 69 -6.86 12.20 -8.36
C VAL A 69 -7.34 12.03 -6.92
N ALA A 70 -8.63 12.21 -6.72
CA ALA A 70 -9.30 11.91 -5.46
C ALA A 70 -9.88 10.49 -5.48
N LYS A 71 -10.09 9.94 -4.29
CA LYS A 71 -10.79 8.65 -4.15
C LYS A 71 -12.16 8.70 -4.81
N GLY A 72 -12.44 7.73 -5.68
CA GLY A 72 -13.69 7.63 -6.44
C GLY A 72 -13.64 8.24 -7.82
N ASP A 73 -12.61 9.03 -8.17
CA ASP A 73 -12.45 9.58 -9.52
C ASP A 73 -12.32 8.47 -10.56
N LEU A 74 -12.92 8.66 -11.73
CA LEU A 74 -12.83 7.73 -12.85
C LEU A 74 -11.41 7.78 -13.42
N LEU A 75 -10.73 6.64 -13.41
CA LEU A 75 -9.41 6.51 -14.01
C LEU A 75 -9.50 6.14 -15.49
N PHE A 76 -10.31 5.15 -15.82
CA PHE A 76 -10.65 4.78 -17.20
C PHE A 76 -11.91 3.95 -17.23
N SER A 77 -12.56 3.90 -18.40
CA SER A 77 -13.73 3.06 -18.67
C SER A 77 -13.43 2.06 -19.77
N ILE A 78 -13.80 0.82 -19.51
CA ILE A 78 -13.76 -0.31 -20.46
C ILE A 78 -15.09 -0.33 -21.21
N ASP A 79 -15.11 -0.76 -22.48
CA ASP A 79 -16.32 -0.83 -23.30
C ASP A 79 -17.44 -1.64 -22.59
N PRO A 80 -18.53 -0.98 -22.16
CA PRO A 80 -19.55 -1.64 -21.35
C PRO A 80 -20.57 -2.43 -22.19
N ARG A 81 -20.56 -2.30 -23.52
CA ARG A 81 -21.63 -2.82 -24.40
C ARG A 81 -21.89 -4.31 -24.23
N THR A 82 -20.82 -5.11 -24.14
CA THR A 82 -20.93 -6.56 -23.94
C THR A 82 -21.48 -6.91 -22.56
N TYR A 83 -21.14 -6.14 -21.54
CA TYR A 83 -21.58 -6.31 -20.17
C TYR A 83 -23.03 -5.87 -19.99
N ILE A 84 -23.49 -4.80 -20.67
CA ILE A 84 -24.90 -4.39 -20.72
C ILE A 84 -25.75 -5.52 -21.29
N LEU A 85 -25.34 -6.10 -22.43
CA LEU A 85 -26.05 -7.24 -23.02
C LEU A 85 -26.07 -8.46 -22.09
N ALA A 86 -25.02 -8.72 -21.34
CA ALA A 86 -25.00 -9.79 -20.35
C ALA A 86 -26.01 -9.56 -19.21
N VAL A 87 -26.16 -8.32 -18.74
CA VAL A 87 -27.17 -7.94 -17.73
C VAL A 87 -28.57 -8.17 -18.30
N GLU A 88 -28.86 -7.67 -19.51
CA GLU A 88 -30.17 -7.87 -20.16
C GLU A 88 -30.52 -9.36 -20.34
N GLN A 89 -29.53 -10.17 -20.71
CA GLN A 89 -29.70 -11.62 -20.84
C GLN A 89 -30.00 -12.29 -19.50
N ALA A 90 -29.27 -11.88 -18.42
CA ALA A 90 -29.50 -12.40 -17.09
C ALA A 90 -30.89 -11.98 -16.53
N GLU A 91 -31.32 -10.75 -16.80
CA GLU A 91 -32.67 -10.27 -16.43
C GLU A 91 -33.78 -11.09 -17.14
N ALA A 92 -33.59 -11.40 -18.42
CA ALA A 92 -34.55 -12.23 -19.15
C ALA A 92 -34.63 -13.64 -18.58
N LYS A 93 -33.49 -14.24 -18.18
CA LYS A 93 -33.46 -15.56 -17.52
C LYS A 93 -34.14 -15.54 -16.16
N LEU A 94 -33.94 -14.49 -15.37
CA LEU A 94 -34.62 -14.32 -14.07
C LEU A 94 -36.13 -14.24 -14.26
N LYS A 95 -36.61 -13.43 -15.22
CA LYS A 95 -38.04 -13.36 -15.55
C LYS A 95 -38.62 -14.71 -15.99
N GLN A 96 -37.86 -15.50 -16.76
CA GLN A 96 -38.25 -16.85 -17.17
C GLN A 96 -38.37 -17.80 -15.97
N ALA A 97 -37.38 -17.77 -15.04
CA ALA A 97 -37.39 -18.59 -13.83
C ALA A 97 -38.59 -18.23 -12.94
N GLN A 98 -38.83 -16.93 -12.71
CA GLN A 98 -39.98 -16.43 -11.95
C GLN A 98 -41.32 -16.84 -12.54
N ALA A 99 -41.45 -16.80 -13.87
CA ALA A 99 -42.68 -17.29 -14.54
C ALA A 99 -42.86 -18.79 -14.33
N SER A 100 -41.79 -19.58 -14.37
CA SER A 100 -41.81 -21.02 -14.09
C SER A 100 -42.22 -21.30 -12.63
N GLU A 101 -41.64 -20.58 -11.68
CA GLU A 101 -41.98 -20.67 -10.24
C GLU A 101 -43.48 -20.41 -10.04
N LEU A 102 -44.03 -19.33 -10.62
CA LEU A 102 -45.44 -18.99 -10.51
C LEU A 102 -46.34 -20.12 -10.96
N VAL A 103 -46.03 -20.77 -12.09
CA VAL A 103 -46.77 -21.92 -12.62
C VAL A 103 -46.69 -23.11 -11.64
N LYS A 104 -45.51 -23.42 -11.10
CA LYS A 104 -45.31 -24.51 -10.14
C LYS A 104 -45.99 -24.23 -8.83
N ALA A 105 -45.95 -22.97 -8.35
CA ALA A 105 -46.65 -22.53 -7.14
C ALA A 105 -48.16 -22.72 -7.25
N ASP A 106 -48.77 -22.34 -8.38
CA ASP A 106 -50.16 -22.54 -8.66
C ASP A 106 -50.56 -24.05 -8.71
N GLN A 107 -49.73 -24.89 -9.36
CA GLN A 107 -49.89 -26.33 -9.37
C GLN A 107 -49.82 -26.96 -7.99
N ALA A 108 -48.84 -26.59 -7.17
CA ALA A 108 -48.69 -27.07 -5.81
C ALA A 108 -49.87 -26.63 -4.93
N LYS A 109 -50.32 -25.38 -5.08
CA LYS A 109 -51.48 -24.84 -4.37
C LYS A 109 -52.74 -25.64 -4.70
N ARG A 110 -53.04 -25.87 -6.01
CA ARG A 110 -54.19 -26.69 -6.46
C ARG A 110 -54.11 -28.12 -5.91
N ALA A 111 -52.94 -28.75 -5.91
CA ALA A 111 -52.73 -30.08 -5.39
C ALA A 111 -53.03 -30.16 -3.87
N ARG A 112 -52.56 -29.16 -3.09
CA ARG A 112 -52.87 -29.05 -1.65
C ARG A 112 -54.35 -28.85 -1.40
N ASP A 113 -55.02 -27.98 -2.16
CA ASP A 113 -56.46 -27.70 -1.99
C ASP A 113 -57.30 -28.93 -2.35
N LEU A 114 -56.91 -29.70 -3.38
CA LEU A 114 -57.55 -30.95 -3.73
C LEU A 114 -57.43 -32.01 -2.62
N SER A 115 -56.19 -32.21 -2.10
CA SER A 115 -55.92 -33.14 -1.00
C SER A 115 -56.69 -32.79 0.28
N ARG A 116 -56.92 -31.47 0.53
CA ARG A 116 -57.69 -31.01 1.70
C ARG A 116 -59.20 -31.28 1.53
N LYS A 117 -59.74 -31.13 0.32
CA LYS A 117 -61.16 -31.32 0.02
C LYS A 117 -61.57 -32.79 -0.05
N ASP A 118 -60.70 -33.62 -0.61
CA ASP A 118 -60.93 -35.06 -0.74
C ASP A 118 -59.58 -35.81 -0.63
N LYS A 119 -59.40 -36.56 0.48
CA LYS A 119 -58.18 -37.33 0.78
C LYS A 119 -57.84 -38.40 -0.23
N GLY A 120 -58.78 -38.79 -1.11
CA GLY A 120 -58.61 -39.78 -2.19
C GLY A 120 -58.35 -39.16 -3.56
N ALA A 121 -58.53 -37.83 -3.73
CA ALA A 121 -58.50 -37.18 -5.05
C ALA A 121 -57.07 -37.03 -5.63
N ILE A 122 -56.02 -37.08 -4.80
CA ILE A 122 -54.63 -37.06 -5.23
C ILE A 122 -53.80 -37.99 -4.34
N SER A 123 -52.87 -38.76 -4.91
CA SER A 123 -51.93 -39.58 -4.13
C SER A 123 -50.96 -38.70 -3.36
N GLU A 124 -50.52 -39.13 -2.15
CA GLU A 124 -49.53 -38.44 -1.33
C GLU A 124 -48.21 -38.25 -2.13
N GLN A 125 -47.79 -39.24 -2.86
CA GLN A 125 -46.62 -39.15 -3.73
C GLN A 125 -46.75 -38.05 -4.80
N ALA A 126 -47.92 -37.86 -5.41
CA ALA A 126 -48.15 -36.81 -6.39
C ALA A 126 -48.15 -35.41 -5.76
N LEU A 127 -48.69 -35.28 -4.53
CA LEU A 127 -48.64 -34.03 -3.76
C LEU A 127 -47.19 -33.64 -3.45
N VAL A 128 -46.40 -34.55 -2.84
CA VAL A 128 -45.01 -34.34 -2.52
C VAL A 128 -44.20 -34.00 -3.76
N ARG A 129 -44.47 -34.63 -4.92
CA ARG A 129 -43.81 -34.30 -6.17
C ARG A 129 -44.09 -32.84 -6.58
N LYS A 130 -45.32 -32.35 -6.49
CA LYS A 130 -45.64 -30.96 -6.83
C LYS A 130 -45.02 -29.94 -5.87
N GLU A 131 -44.88 -30.29 -4.62
CA GLU A 131 -44.21 -29.46 -3.63
C GLU A 131 -42.67 -29.40 -3.89
N ASN A 132 -42.08 -30.55 -4.23
CA ASN A 132 -40.67 -30.58 -4.64
C ASN A 132 -40.42 -29.84 -5.95
N ASP A 133 -41.35 -29.97 -6.95
CA ASP A 133 -41.25 -29.20 -8.21
C ASP A 133 -41.25 -27.70 -7.93
N LEU A 134 -42.00 -27.20 -6.94
CA LEU A 134 -42.01 -25.81 -6.52
C LEU A 134 -40.67 -25.42 -5.86
N LEU A 135 -40.17 -26.25 -4.95
CA LEU A 135 -38.87 -25.99 -4.32
C LEU A 135 -37.72 -25.88 -5.33
N VAL A 136 -37.76 -26.78 -6.34
CA VAL A 136 -36.77 -26.72 -7.46
C VAL A 136 -36.92 -25.41 -8.23
N ALA A 137 -38.14 -25.01 -8.57
CA ALA A 137 -38.37 -23.78 -9.31
C ALA A 137 -37.98 -22.52 -8.50
N GLN A 138 -38.14 -22.54 -7.17
CA GLN A 138 -37.64 -21.48 -6.28
C GLN A 138 -36.11 -21.41 -6.30
N ALA A 139 -35.43 -22.55 -6.21
CA ALA A 139 -33.99 -22.61 -6.33
C ALA A 139 -33.47 -22.11 -7.70
N ASP A 140 -34.23 -22.39 -8.78
CA ASP A 140 -33.89 -21.87 -10.11
C ASP A 140 -34.00 -20.34 -10.18
N VAL A 141 -34.94 -19.71 -9.47
CA VAL A 141 -35.07 -18.25 -9.33
C VAL A 141 -33.85 -17.71 -8.60
N ASP A 142 -33.45 -18.32 -7.45
CA ASP A 142 -32.31 -17.89 -6.68
C ASP A 142 -30.99 -17.94 -7.50
N VAL A 143 -30.82 -19.00 -8.31
CA VAL A 143 -29.68 -19.14 -9.23
C VAL A 143 -29.70 -18.05 -10.31
N ALA A 144 -30.88 -17.78 -10.88
CA ALA A 144 -30.99 -16.74 -11.90
C ALA A 144 -30.74 -15.33 -11.35
N ASP A 145 -31.19 -15.06 -10.12
CA ASP A 145 -30.94 -13.80 -9.43
C ASP A 145 -29.45 -13.62 -9.12
N ALA A 146 -28.77 -14.65 -8.62
CA ALA A 146 -27.32 -14.63 -8.40
C ALA A 146 -26.53 -14.36 -9.69
N ASN A 147 -26.96 -14.95 -10.82
CA ASN A 147 -26.34 -14.70 -12.12
C ASN A 147 -26.56 -13.25 -12.59
N LEU A 148 -27.74 -12.69 -12.37
CA LEU A 148 -28.01 -11.27 -12.65
C LEU A 148 -27.14 -10.36 -11.80
N HIS A 149 -26.98 -10.68 -10.52
CA HIS A 149 -26.10 -9.91 -9.62
C HIS A 149 -24.64 -9.93 -10.11
N THR A 150 -24.15 -11.08 -10.54
CA THR A 150 -22.80 -11.23 -11.11
C THR A 150 -22.64 -10.37 -12.38
N ALA A 151 -23.60 -10.42 -13.29
CA ALA A 151 -23.54 -9.62 -14.52
C ALA A 151 -23.58 -8.10 -14.24
N LYS A 152 -24.31 -7.65 -13.21
CA LYS A 152 -24.33 -6.26 -12.78
C LYS A 152 -22.99 -5.83 -12.17
N LEU A 153 -22.35 -6.69 -11.37
CA LEU A 153 -21.00 -6.42 -10.85
C LEU A 153 -19.97 -6.33 -11.96
N ASP A 154 -20.03 -7.20 -12.96
CA ASP A 154 -19.11 -7.15 -14.10
C ASP A 154 -19.29 -5.85 -14.91
N LEU A 155 -20.52 -5.36 -15.04
CA LEU A 155 -20.81 -4.07 -15.66
C LEU A 155 -20.24 -2.91 -14.79
N GLU A 156 -20.41 -2.95 -13.48
CA GLU A 156 -19.82 -1.95 -12.57
C GLU A 156 -18.28 -1.92 -12.69
N PHE A 157 -17.66 -3.09 -12.83
CA PHE A 157 -16.21 -3.20 -12.98
C PHE A 157 -15.66 -2.68 -14.31
N THR A 158 -16.51 -2.33 -15.28
CA THR A 158 -16.07 -1.61 -16.48
C THR A 158 -15.61 -0.18 -16.17
N GLU A 159 -16.10 0.43 -15.09
CA GLU A 159 -15.64 1.73 -14.60
C GLU A 159 -14.56 1.53 -13.54
N VAL A 160 -13.33 1.80 -13.88
CA VAL A 160 -12.21 1.66 -12.95
C VAL A 160 -11.94 3.00 -12.26
N ARG A 161 -12.15 3.03 -10.94
CA ARG A 161 -12.06 4.24 -10.12
C ARG A 161 -10.89 4.19 -9.14
N ALA A 162 -10.41 5.36 -8.72
CA ALA A 162 -9.34 5.50 -7.75
C ALA A 162 -9.78 5.00 -6.36
N PRO A 163 -9.07 4.03 -5.74
CA PRO A 163 -9.40 3.54 -4.40
C PRO A 163 -9.00 4.50 -3.28
N VAL A 164 -8.04 5.39 -3.53
CA VAL A 164 -7.48 6.37 -2.57
C VAL A 164 -7.16 7.68 -3.29
N ASP A 165 -6.92 8.73 -2.51
CA ASP A 165 -6.37 9.99 -3.02
C ASP A 165 -4.89 9.80 -3.38
N GLY A 166 -4.47 10.29 -4.54
CA GLY A 166 -3.08 10.08 -4.94
C GLY A 166 -2.70 10.65 -6.28
N TYR A 167 -1.58 10.18 -6.79
CA TYR A 167 -1.04 10.60 -8.09
C TYR A 167 -0.95 9.39 -9.03
N VAL A 168 -1.54 9.54 -10.20
CA VAL A 168 -1.43 8.55 -11.29
C VAL A 168 0.01 8.51 -11.77
N THR A 169 0.57 7.32 -11.96
CA THR A 169 1.91 7.16 -12.51
C THR A 169 1.97 5.94 -13.42
N ASN A 170 2.95 5.97 -14.35
CA ASN A 170 3.16 4.89 -15.32
C ASN A 170 1.91 4.61 -16.19
N LEU A 171 1.25 5.68 -16.65
CA LEU A 171 0.07 5.58 -17.51
C LEU A 171 0.48 5.27 -18.96
N LEU A 172 0.58 4.00 -19.27
CA LEU A 172 0.88 3.51 -20.62
C LEU A 172 -0.37 3.30 -21.47
N LEU A 173 -1.54 3.34 -20.85
CA LEU A 173 -2.83 3.14 -21.52
C LEU A 173 -3.16 4.30 -22.47
N ARG A 174 -3.88 3.96 -23.54
CA ARG A 174 -4.43 4.91 -24.51
C ARG A 174 -5.86 4.52 -24.85
N TYR A 175 -6.63 5.46 -25.39
CA TYR A 175 -7.92 5.16 -26.00
C TYR A 175 -7.77 4.02 -27.00
N GLY A 176 -8.62 3.00 -26.91
CA GLY A 176 -8.56 1.78 -27.74
C GLY A 176 -7.57 0.73 -27.25
N SER A 177 -6.75 0.99 -26.22
CA SER A 177 -5.90 -0.04 -25.62
C SER A 177 -6.74 -1.17 -25.03
N GLN A 178 -6.32 -2.42 -25.26
CA GLN A 178 -6.96 -3.59 -24.69
C GLN A 178 -6.50 -3.80 -23.25
N THR A 179 -7.42 -3.85 -22.30
CA THR A 179 -7.14 -4.28 -20.93
C THR A 179 -7.44 -5.76 -20.74
N VAL A 180 -6.67 -6.40 -19.88
CA VAL A 180 -6.85 -7.82 -19.51
C VAL A 180 -7.15 -7.88 -18.02
N ALA A 181 -8.18 -8.64 -17.65
CA ALA A 181 -8.56 -8.84 -16.25
C ALA A 181 -7.37 -9.38 -15.44
N ASN A 182 -7.21 -8.88 -14.21
CA ASN A 182 -6.17 -9.27 -13.28
C ASN A 182 -4.72 -8.91 -13.71
N GLN A 183 -4.55 -8.04 -14.72
CA GLN A 183 -3.24 -7.47 -15.08
C GLN A 183 -3.18 -5.99 -14.70
N PRO A 184 -2.09 -5.52 -14.05
CA PRO A 184 -1.94 -4.12 -13.70
C PRO A 184 -1.96 -3.22 -14.94
N ALA A 185 -2.80 -2.20 -14.91
CA ALA A 185 -3.02 -1.28 -16.03
C ALA A 185 -2.30 0.07 -15.82
N LEU A 186 -2.27 0.56 -14.59
CA LEU A 186 -1.53 1.75 -14.15
C LEU A 186 -1.20 1.64 -12.67
N ALA A 187 -0.38 2.56 -12.17
CA ALA A 187 -0.06 2.64 -10.75
C ALA A 187 -0.55 3.97 -10.15
N LEU A 188 -0.99 3.93 -8.89
CA LEU A 188 -1.42 5.07 -8.10
C LEU A 188 -0.54 5.18 -6.86
N ILE A 189 0.09 6.33 -6.66
CA ILE A 189 0.86 6.64 -5.45
C ILE A 189 -0.12 7.26 -4.45
N ASP A 190 -0.31 6.60 -3.30
CA ASP A 190 -1.17 7.12 -2.22
C ASP A 190 -0.52 8.36 -1.58
N SER A 191 -1.21 9.50 -1.68
CA SER A 191 -0.73 10.79 -1.17
C SER A 191 -0.63 10.86 0.36
N ASN A 192 -1.30 9.96 1.08
CA ASN A 192 -1.35 9.95 2.55
C ASN A 192 -0.43 8.91 3.19
N SER A 193 0.35 8.20 2.37
CA SER A 193 1.14 7.04 2.83
C SER A 193 2.65 7.26 2.80
N PHE A 194 3.13 8.49 2.70
CA PHE A 194 4.56 8.76 2.62
C PHE A 194 5.31 8.44 3.91
N TRP A 195 6.47 7.80 3.77
CA TRP A 195 7.45 7.59 4.84
C TRP A 195 8.86 7.72 4.29
N VAL A 196 9.86 7.72 5.16
CA VAL A 196 11.27 7.67 4.75
C VAL A 196 11.91 6.38 5.22
N HIS A 197 12.62 5.69 4.34
CA HIS A 197 13.55 4.63 4.70
C HIS A 197 14.96 5.23 4.82
N GLY A 198 15.51 5.23 6.01
CA GLY A 198 16.91 5.55 6.25
C GLY A 198 17.73 4.26 6.34
N TYR A 199 18.81 4.15 5.56
CA TYR A 199 19.70 3.00 5.59
C TYR A 199 20.92 3.33 6.46
N PHE A 200 20.92 2.83 7.70
CA PHE A 200 21.97 3.06 8.67
C PHE A 200 22.98 1.93 8.68
N LYS A 201 24.24 2.26 9.02
CA LYS A 201 25.25 1.23 9.22
C LYS A 201 24.89 0.36 10.42
N GLU A 202 25.16 -0.94 10.33
CA GLU A 202 24.95 -1.90 11.43
C GLU A 202 25.54 -1.41 12.78
N THR A 203 26.70 -0.76 12.74
CA THR A 203 27.38 -0.21 13.91
C THR A 203 26.64 0.96 14.59
N GLN A 204 25.62 1.54 13.94
CA GLN A 204 24.84 2.67 14.48
C GLN A 204 23.47 2.25 15.03
N ILE A 205 23.01 1.03 14.71
CA ILE A 205 21.67 0.56 15.05
C ILE A 205 21.47 0.43 16.56
N GLU A 206 22.54 0.12 17.33
CA GLU A 206 22.47 0.01 18.78
C GLU A 206 21.91 1.29 19.44
N ASN A 207 22.13 2.45 18.84
CA ASN A 207 21.71 3.74 19.36
C ASN A 207 20.35 4.22 18.79
N ILE A 208 19.70 3.44 17.94
CA ILE A 208 18.39 3.77 17.36
C ILE A 208 17.31 2.96 18.08
N ARG A 209 16.26 3.65 18.51
CA ARG A 209 15.09 3.03 19.14
C ARG A 209 13.80 3.49 18.44
N PRO A 210 12.74 2.66 18.42
CA PRO A 210 11.41 3.14 18.07
C PRO A 210 11.05 4.39 18.88
N ASP A 211 10.28 5.30 18.29
CA ASP A 211 9.86 6.59 18.82
C ASP A 211 10.96 7.66 18.97
N ASN A 212 12.22 7.38 18.63
CA ASN A 212 13.23 8.43 18.53
C ASN A 212 12.81 9.49 17.51
N LYS A 213 12.98 10.76 17.85
CA LYS A 213 12.73 11.88 16.94
C LYS A 213 13.77 11.90 15.82
N VAL A 214 13.34 12.28 14.64
CA VAL A 214 14.18 12.28 13.44
C VAL A 214 14.00 13.59 12.70
N VAL A 215 15.11 14.21 12.31
CA VAL A 215 15.14 15.33 11.37
C VAL A 215 15.60 14.80 10.01
N ILE A 216 14.81 15.11 8.99
CA ILE A 216 15.03 14.64 7.62
C ILE A 216 15.22 15.84 6.71
N LYS A 217 16.32 15.88 5.99
CA LYS A 217 16.59 16.91 4.99
C LYS A 217 16.58 16.29 3.60
N LEU A 218 15.59 16.67 2.80
CA LEU A 218 15.51 16.27 1.40
C LEU A 218 16.57 17.00 0.58
N MET A 219 17.17 16.33 -0.40
CA MET A 219 18.11 16.99 -1.32
C MET A 219 17.40 18.02 -2.21
N THR A 220 16.11 17.83 -2.50
CA THR A 220 15.29 18.76 -3.27
C THR A 220 14.87 20.02 -2.50
N TRP A 221 14.81 19.92 -1.15
CA TRP A 221 14.36 20.99 -0.24
C TRP A 221 15.27 21.07 0.97
N PRO A 222 16.54 21.52 0.80
CA PRO A 222 17.54 21.50 1.89
C PRO A 222 17.21 22.44 3.04
N ASP A 223 16.46 23.52 2.76
CA ASP A 223 16.12 24.58 3.74
C ASP A 223 14.78 24.31 4.45
N ALA A 224 14.03 23.29 4.05
CA ALA A 224 12.76 22.88 4.66
C ALA A 224 12.89 21.48 5.27
N PRO A 225 13.45 21.35 6.48
CA PRO A 225 13.61 20.05 7.14
C PRO A 225 12.23 19.47 7.51
N LEU A 226 12.09 18.16 7.34
CA LEU A 226 10.93 17.40 7.77
C LEU A 226 11.19 16.83 9.16
N GLU A 227 10.13 16.72 9.94
CA GLU A 227 10.18 16.03 11.22
C GLU A 227 9.50 14.65 11.11
N GLY A 228 10.05 13.69 11.81
CA GLY A 228 9.52 12.33 11.86
C GLY A 228 9.90 11.62 13.15
N VAL A 229 9.41 10.40 13.26
CA VAL A 229 9.76 9.48 14.34
C VAL A 229 10.13 8.12 13.76
N VAL A 230 11.08 7.44 14.40
CA VAL A 230 11.41 6.06 14.06
C VAL A 230 10.20 5.19 14.33
N GLU A 231 9.63 4.59 13.29
CA GLU A 231 8.49 3.67 13.41
C GLU A 231 8.96 2.24 13.69
N SER A 232 9.96 1.80 12.95
CA SER A 232 10.51 0.45 13.11
C SER A 232 11.91 0.33 12.50
N ILE A 233 12.65 -0.67 12.97
CA ILE A 233 13.95 -1.08 12.44
C ILE A 233 13.76 -2.40 11.72
N GLY A 234 14.31 -2.55 10.52
CA GLY A 234 14.20 -3.76 9.73
C GLY A 234 14.85 -4.97 10.43
N TRP A 235 14.13 -6.09 10.46
CA TRP A 235 14.59 -7.33 11.09
C TRP A 235 15.47 -8.20 10.19
N GLY A 236 15.55 -7.89 8.90
CA GLY A 236 16.30 -8.67 7.92
C GLY A 236 16.80 -7.83 6.77
N ILE A 237 17.92 -8.28 6.23
CA ILE A 237 18.52 -7.77 5.00
C ILE A 237 18.63 -8.95 4.07
N ALA A 238 18.18 -8.81 2.82
CA ALA A 238 18.41 -9.82 1.80
C ALA A 238 19.92 -9.86 1.51
N GLN A 239 20.55 -11.00 1.78
CA GLN A 239 21.90 -11.28 1.33
C GLN A 239 21.80 -12.01 0.00
N GLN A 240 22.60 -11.62 -0.97
CA GLN A 240 22.66 -12.31 -2.26
C GLN A 240 23.34 -13.68 -2.14
N ASP A 241 24.09 -13.90 -1.05
CA ASP A 241 24.74 -15.18 -0.76
C ASP A 241 23.74 -16.11 -0.07
N GLY A 242 23.53 -17.29 -0.63
CA GLY A 242 22.68 -18.34 -0.06
C GLY A 242 21.27 -18.44 -0.67
N GLU A 243 20.95 -17.68 -1.70
CA GLU A 243 19.76 -17.98 -2.50
C GLU A 243 19.90 -19.35 -3.15
N PRO A 244 18.86 -20.21 -3.10
CA PRO A 244 18.94 -21.51 -3.76
C PRO A 244 19.07 -21.31 -5.26
N ALA A 245 20.16 -21.86 -5.83
CA ALA A 245 20.30 -21.95 -7.27
C ALA A 245 19.20 -22.85 -7.86
N ALA A 246 19.06 -22.88 -9.19
CA ALA A 246 18.01 -23.65 -9.86
C ALA A 246 18.01 -25.16 -9.54
N ASP A 247 19.11 -25.67 -8.98
CA ASP A 247 19.31 -27.05 -8.52
C ASP A 247 19.15 -27.23 -7.00
N LEU A 248 18.56 -26.25 -6.30
CA LEU A 248 18.32 -26.24 -4.85
C LEU A 248 19.58 -26.32 -3.97
N LEU A 249 20.75 -26.09 -4.53
CA LEU A 249 21.99 -25.97 -3.77
C LEU A 249 22.23 -24.49 -3.41
N PRO A 250 22.78 -24.19 -2.21
CA PRO A 250 23.10 -22.83 -1.83
C PRO A 250 24.21 -22.28 -2.74
N ALA A 251 23.92 -21.17 -3.42
CA ALA A 251 24.92 -20.43 -4.19
C ALA A 251 25.87 -19.74 -3.20
N ILE A 252 27.11 -20.20 -3.14
CA ILE A 252 28.17 -19.58 -2.34
C ILE A 252 29.09 -18.86 -3.32
N ASN A 253 29.04 -17.51 -3.32
CA ASN A 253 30.04 -16.73 -4.00
C ASN A 253 31.31 -16.73 -3.14
N PRO A 254 32.44 -17.23 -3.65
CA PRO A 254 33.72 -17.11 -2.96
C PRO A 254 34.16 -15.63 -3.04
N SER A 255 33.70 -14.81 -2.10
CA SER A 255 34.17 -13.44 -1.96
C SER A 255 35.32 -13.39 -1.00
N PHE A 256 36.52 -13.15 -1.50
CA PHE A 256 37.64 -12.70 -0.71
C PHE A 256 37.51 -11.21 -0.46
N ASP A 257 36.55 -10.83 0.38
CA ASP A 257 36.42 -9.43 0.80
C ASP A 257 37.55 -9.13 1.80
N TRP A 258 38.59 -8.51 1.32
CA TRP A 258 39.69 -7.99 2.13
C TRP A 258 39.19 -7.02 3.22
N ILE A 259 38.07 -6.32 2.99
CA ILE A 259 37.47 -5.39 3.92
C ILE A 259 35.99 -5.73 4.07
N ARG A 260 35.57 -6.15 5.27
CA ARG A 260 34.16 -6.30 5.60
C ARG A 260 33.54 -4.92 5.76
N LEU A 261 32.74 -4.50 4.82
CA LEU A 261 31.92 -3.30 4.94
C LEU A 261 30.73 -3.58 5.83
N ALA A 262 30.43 -2.64 6.75
CA ALA A 262 29.23 -2.75 7.59
C ALA A 262 27.98 -2.74 6.71
N GLN A 263 27.08 -3.70 6.96
CA GLN A 263 25.81 -3.79 6.28
C GLN A 263 24.91 -2.58 6.60
N ARG A 264 23.95 -2.32 5.72
CA ARG A 264 22.99 -1.22 5.91
C ARG A 264 21.63 -1.77 6.29
N ILE A 265 21.18 -1.39 7.47
CA ILE A 265 19.89 -1.80 8.02
C ILE A 265 18.85 -0.72 7.72
N PRO A 266 17.71 -1.09 7.09
CA PRO A 266 16.64 -0.13 6.82
C PRO A 266 15.91 0.23 8.12
N VAL A 267 15.76 1.52 8.36
CA VAL A 267 14.95 2.10 9.44
C VAL A 267 13.78 2.83 8.80
N ARG A 268 12.57 2.45 9.18
CA ARG A 268 11.34 3.10 8.71
C ARG A 268 11.03 4.29 9.61
N ILE A 269 10.83 5.43 9.00
CA ILE A 269 10.59 6.70 9.67
C ILE A 269 9.25 7.24 9.19
N ARG A 270 8.31 7.38 10.11
CA ARG A 270 7.01 8.00 9.87
C ARG A 270 7.16 9.52 9.98
N LEU A 271 6.67 10.23 8.97
CA LEU A 271 6.66 11.69 8.95
C LEU A 271 5.58 12.21 9.92
N THR A 272 5.92 13.20 10.73
CA THR A 272 4.99 13.87 11.66
C THR A 272 4.60 15.24 11.15
N THR A 273 5.54 15.96 10.59
CA THR A 273 5.33 17.31 10.07
C THR A 273 5.95 17.42 8.68
N VAL A 274 5.12 17.76 7.71
CA VAL A 274 5.57 18.07 6.34
C VAL A 274 5.18 19.52 6.07
N PRO A 275 6.14 20.43 5.85
CA PRO A 275 5.83 21.81 5.46
C PRO A 275 5.02 21.87 4.18
N ALA A 276 4.07 22.80 4.08
CA ALA A 276 3.15 22.90 2.95
C ALA A 276 3.86 23.17 1.59
N GLU A 277 5.08 23.67 1.65
CA GLU A 277 5.91 23.99 0.48
C GLU A 277 6.59 22.74 -0.10
N VAL A 278 6.65 21.63 0.67
CA VAL A 278 7.40 20.43 0.31
C VAL A 278 6.51 19.44 -0.41
N GLU A 279 6.77 19.23 -1.67
CA GLU A 279 6.16 18.15 -2.45
C GLU A 279 6.99 16.87 -2.32
N LEU A 280 6.44 15.87 -1.67
CA LEU A 280 7.06 14.56 -1.53
C LEU A 280 6.94 13.77 -2.83
N ARG A 281 8.05 13.17 -3.27
CA ARG A 281 8.09 12.28 -4.44
C ARG A 281 8.80 10.98 -4.08
N VAL A 282 8.21 9.87 -4.46
CA VAL A 282 8.79 8.54 -4.23
C VAL A 282 10.15 8.45 -4.92
N GLY A 283 11.16 7.92 -4.22
CA GLY A 283 12.51 7.73 -4.73
C GLY A 283 13.45 8.90 -4.49
N THR A 284 12.95 10.06 -4.01
CA THR A 284 13.85 11.19 -3.68
C THR A 284 14.75 10.86 -2.49
N THR A 285 15.98 11.38 -2.55
CA THR A 285 17.02 11.12 -1.55
C THR A 285 16.92 12.12 -0.38
N ALA A 286 17.19 11.61 0.82
CA ALA A 286 17.17 12.38 2.05
C ALA A 286 18.40 12.10 2.92
N SER A 287 18.83 13.11 3.67
CA SER A 287 19.72 12.93 4.81
C SER A 287 18.87 12.81 6.07
N VAL A 288 19.16 11.81 6.88
CA VAL A 288 18.38 11.45 8.06
C VAL A 288 19.26 11.54 9.30
N PHE A 289 18.80 12.28 10.30
CA PHE A 289 19.47 12.48 11.58
C PHE A 289 18.55 12.00 12.70
N VAL A 290 18.97 10.99 13.46
CA VAL A 290 18.18 10.44 14.58
C VAL A 290 18.64 11.11 15.88
N MET A 291 17.69 11.69 16.61
CA MET A 291 17.94 12.24 17.96
C MET A 291 17.82 11.09 18.96
N THR A 292 18.89 10.83 19.70
CA THR A 292 18.89 9.83 20.76
C THR A 292 18.31 10.40 22.06
N ASP A 293 17.81 9.55 22.97
CA ASP A 293 17.14 9.95 24.22
C ASP A 293 18.00 10.87 25.13
N ALA A 294 19.32 10.86 24.94
CA ALA A 294 20.24 11.78 25.64
C ALA A 294 20.03 13.28 25.28
N GLU A 295 19.34 13.55 24.16
CA GLU A 295 19.06 14.92 23.67
C GLU A 295 17.59 15.32 23.78
N ALA A 296 16.67 14.37 23.76
CA ALA A 296 15.23 14.63 23.93
C ALA A 296 14.90 15.16 25.36
N ALA A 297 15.84 15.03 26.30
CA ALA A 297 15.73 15.48 27.68
C ALA A 297 16.39 16.86 27.96
N ARG A 298 16.94 17.52 26.94
CA ARG A 298 17.48 18.89 27.01
C ARG A 298 16.62 19.87 26.26
#